data_4ef6268a913ce1af9bd7795382f3e284
#
_entry.id   4ef6268a913ce1af9bd7795382f3e284
#
_cell.length_a   1.000
_cell.length_b   1.000
_cell.length_c   1.000
_cell.angle_alpha   90.00
_cell.angle_beta   90.00
_cell.angle_gamma   90.00
#
_symmetry.space_group_name_H-M   'P 1'
#
loop_
_entity.id
_entity.type
_entity.pdbx_description
1 polymer ?
#
loop_
_entity_poly.entity_id
_entity_poly.type
_entity_poly.pdbx_seq_one_letter_code
_entity_poly.pdbx_strand_id
1 'polypeptide(L)'
;MSVDETQVSADALEVTDAALSTVLEVRSEEENPESTALRVAITGSNGPEFSYDLSFEDIDEAGPEDHIYQVDELTVIIPKSDLEHLTGATLDLPSNPMQGGLVIRNPNRPKMLEGEDIELTGTPGQKLQQLLDTHINPSLAAHSGYAELVKMDGTVAHILMGGGCQGCATVSYTHLTLPTTDRV
;
A
#
# COMPACT_ATOMS: atom_id res chain seq x y z
N MET A 1 38.69 -18.33 10.03
CA MET A 1 38.09 -17.14 9.40
C MET A 1 36.59 -17.46 9.28
N SER A 2 35.87 -17.00 10.27
CA SER A 2 34.43 -17.22 10.37
C SER A 2 33.76 -16.34 9.32
N VAL A 3 33.05 -16.93 8.39
CA VAL A 3 32.08 -16.23 7.54
C VAL A 3 30.93 -15.85 8.47
N ASP A 4 30.80 -14.57 8.66
CA ASP A 4 29.70 -13.95 9.37
C ASP A 4 28.40 -14.41 8.69
N GLU A 5 27.65 -15.22 9.40
CA GLU A 5 26.30 -15.60 8.99
C GLU A 5 25.50 -14.31 8.87
N THR A 6 25.25 -13.92 7.64
CA THR A 6 24.30 -12.87 7.29
C THR A 6 23.04 -13.11 8.10
N GLN A 7 22.77 -12.24 9.04
CA GLN A 7 21.51 -12.16 9.75
C GLN A 7 20.41 -12.08 8.70
N VAL A 8 19.72 -13.18 8.52
CA VAL A 8 18.44 -13.25 7.84
C VAL A 8 17.54 -12.28 8.61
N SER A 9 17.35 -11.11 8.10
CA SER A 9 16.32 -10.20 8.55
C SER A 9 15.00 -10.85 8.13
N ALA A 10 14.55 -11.75 8.97
CA ALA A 10 13.34 -12.51 8.78
C ALA A 10 12.17 -11.57 8.89
N ASP A 11 11.71 -10.80 8.05
CA ASP A 11 10.40 -10.15 8.25
C ASP A 11 10.09 -8.96 7.29
N ALA A 12 10.73 -8.92 6.13
CA ALA A 12 10.31 -7.88 5.19
C ALA A 12 8.93 -8.19 4.60
N LEU A 13 8.74 -9.41 4.11
CA LEU A 13 7.48 -9.90 3.57
C LEU A 13 7.41 -11.40 3.83
N GLU A 14 6.39 -11.85 4.50
CA GLU A 14 6.10 -13.26 4.69
C GLU A 14 5.43 -13.83 3.44
N VAL A 15 5.82 -15.03 3.02
CA VAL A 15 5.20 -15.73 1.88
C VAL A 15 4.52 -16.99 2.41
N THR A 16 3.21 -17.11 2.20
CA THR A 16 2.50 -18.34 2.61
C THR A 16 2.87 -19.51 1.72
N ASP A 17 2.79 -20.75 2.25
CA ASP A 17 3.07 -21.98 1.48
C ASP A 17 2.26 -22.06 0.18
N ALA A 18 1.02 -21.61 0.23
CA ALA A 18 0.13 -21.60 -0.93
C ALA A 18 0.59 -20.60 -2.00
N ALA A 19 0.99 -19.39 -1.59
CA ALA A 19 1.55 -18.39 -2.49
C ALA A 19 2.90 -18.83 -3.04
N LEU A 20 3.76 -19.41 -2.19
CA LEU A 20 5.07 -19.93 -2.59
C LEU A 20 4.93 -21.00 -3.68
N SER A 21 4.04 -21.96 -3.49
CA SER A 21 3.80 -23.01 -4.49
C SER A 21 3.37 -22.43 -5.84
N THR A 22 2.47 -21.44 -5.83
CA THR A 22 2.00 -20.77 -7.05
C THR A 22 3.11 -19.97 -7.73
N VAL A 23 3.91 -19.24 -6.96
CA VAL A 23 5.04 -18.46 -7.49
C VAL A 23 6.09 -19.37 -8.10
N LEU A 24 6.43 -20.49 -7.45
CA LEU A 24 7.39 -21.47 -7.95
C LEU A 24 6.89 -22.16 -9.24
N GLU A 25 5.58 -22.43 -9.34
CA GLU A 25 4.98 -22.98 -10.56
C GLU A 25 5.14 -22.00 -11.74
N VAL A 26 4.78 -20.73 -11.55
CA VAL A 26 4.93 -19.70 -12.59
C VAL A 26 6.41 -19.45 -12.92
N ARG A 27 7.28 -19.39 -11.89
CA ARG A 27 8.73 -19.22 -12.10
C ARG A 27 9.32 -20.36 -12.94
N SER A 28 8.79 -21.59 -12.83
CA SER A 28 9.25 -22.74 -13.59
C SER A 28 9.03 -22.61 -15.11
N GLU A 29 8.17 -21.69 -15.53
CA GLU A 29 7.90 -21.39 -16.94
C GLU A 29 8.87 -20.36 -17.52
N GLU A 30 9.67 -19.68 -16.66
CA GLU A 30 10.70 -18.74 -17.09
C GLU A 30 11.89 -19.45 -17.76
N GLU A 31 12.63 -18.71 -18.59
CA GLU A 31 13.78 -19.29 -19.35
C GLU A 31 14.90 -19.81 -18.44
N ASN A 32 15.11 -19.13 -17.30
CA ASN A 32 16.15 -19.46 -16.31
C ASN A 32 15.59 -19.44 -14.88
N PRO A 33 14.78 -20.41 -14.46
CA PRO A 33 14.09 -20.38 -13.17
C PRO A 33 15.02 -20.23 -11.96
N GLU A 34 16.23 -20.78 -12.03
CA GLU A 34 17.21 -20.75 -10.93
C GLU A 34 17.83 -19.38 -10.70
N SER A 35 17.94 -18.55 -11.77
CA SER A 35 18.45 -17.18 -11.69
C SER A 35 17.35 -16.13 -11.55
N THR A 36 16.09 -16.56 -11.57
CA THR A 36 14.93 -15.67 -11.52
C THR A 36 14.42 -15.50 -10.09
N ALA A 37 14.29 -14.27 -9.64
CA ALA A 37 13.73 -13.87 -8.35
C ALA A 37 12.36 -13.20 -8.53
N LEU A 38 11.56 -13.24 -7.47
CA LEU A 38 10.32 -12.46 -7.38
C LEU A 38 10.64 -11.06 -6.86
N ARG A 39 10.49 -10.06 -7.71
CA ARG A 39 10.54 -8.66 -7.29
C ARG A 39 9.19 -8.20 -6.79
N VAL A 40 9.16 -7.61 -5.61
CA VAL A 40 7.96 -7.02 -5.00
C VAL A 40 8.22 -5.55 -4.74
N ALA A 41 7.52 -4.68 -5.46
CA ALA A 41 7.69 -3.24 -5.34
C ALA A 41 6.36 -2.53 -5.09
N ILE A 42 6.41 -1.38 -4.43
CA ILE A 42 5.26 -0.50 -4.24
C ILE A 42 5.25 0.51 -5.39
N THR A 43 4.20 0.50 -6.20
CA THR A 43 4.04 1.40 -7.35
C THR A 43 3.27 2.68 -7.01
N GLY A 44 2.66 2.71 -5.84
CA GLY A 44 1.87 3.84 -5.37
C GLY A 44 0.88 3.46 -4.29
N SER A 45 -0.15 4.25 -4.15
CA SER A 45 -1.26 3.97 -3.23
C SER A 45 -2.61 4.24 -3.89
N ASN A 46 -3.57 3.41 -3.57
CA ASN A 46 -4.96 3.58 -3.98
C ASN A 46 -5.84 3.74 -2.73
N GLY A 47 -6.06 4.98 -2.32
CA GLY A 47 -6.71 5.26 -1.05
C GLY A 47 -5.90 4.75 0.13
N PRO A 48 -6.50 3.98 1.06
CA PRO A 48 -5.83 3.51 2.26
C PRO A 48 -4.91 2.30 2.03
N GLU A 49 -4.73 1.84 0.81
CA GLU A 49 -3.95 0.65 0.46
C GLU A 49 -2.82 0.97 -0.50
N PHE A 50 -1.71 0.25 -0.38
CA PHE A 50 -0.63 0.32 -1.35
C PHE A 50 -1.01 -0.44 -2.63
N SER A 51 -0.51 0.05 -3.76
CA SER A 51 -0.51 -0.67 -5.02
C SER A 51 0.84 -1.35 -5.19
N TYR A 52 0.83 -2.60 -5.59
CA TYR A 52 2.04 -3.43 -5.71
C TYR A 52 2.26 -3.86 -7.15
N ASP A 53 3.52 -3.99 -7.49
CA ASP A 53 3.99 -4.70 -8.68
C ASP A 53 4.72 -5.97 -8.25
N LEU A 54 4.34 -7.09 -8.86
CA LEU A 54 4.99 -8.37 -8.69
C LEU A 54 5.49 -8.82 -10.05
N SER A 55 6.79 -8.88 -10.20
CA SER A 55 7.44 -9.26 -11.45
C SER A 55 8.57 -10.25 -11.21
N PHE A 56 8.88 -11.05 -12.21
CA PHE A 56 10.09 -11.87 -12.21
C PHE A 56 11.23 -11.07 -12.82
N GLU A 57 12.38 -11.09 -12.16
CA GLU A 57 13.60 -10.37 -12.56
C GLU A 57 14.80 -11.28 -12.35
N ASP A 58 15.82 -11.13 -13.16
CA ASP A 58 17.07 -11.86 -12.96
C ASP A 58 17.78 -11.34 -11.69
N ILE A 59 18.27 -12.25 -10.86
CA ILE A 59 18.95 -11.91 -9.60
C ILE A 59 20.14 -10.98 -9.85
N ASP A 60 20.81 -11.13 -11.01
CA ASP A 60 21.96 -10.30 -11.40
C ASP A 60 21.57 -8.85 -11.75
N GLU A 61 20.29 -8.58 -12.02
CA GLU A 61 19.77 -7.24 -12.31
C GLU A 61 19.39 -6.46 -11.03
N ALA A 62 19.37 -7.12 -9.88
CA ALA A 62 19.08 -6.48 -8.61
C ALA A 62 20.06 -5.35 -8.29
N GLY A 63 19.53 -4.23 -7.88
CA GLY A 63 20.32 -3.06 -7.52
C GLY A 63 21.12 -3.24 -6.22
N PRO A 64 22.20 -2.47 -6.04
CA PRO A 64 23.03 -2.58 -4.82
C PRO A 64 22.31 -2.14 -3.54
N GLU A 65 21.20 -1.49 -3.66
CA GLU A 65 20.34 -1.05 -2.55
C GLU A 65 19.09 -1.90 -2.37
N ASP A 66 18.88 -2.91 -3.21
CA ASP A 66 17.75 -3.82 -3.08
C ASP A 66 18.01 -4.81 -1.93
N HIS A 67 16.97 -5.10 -1.19
CA HIS A 67 16.99 -6.13 -0.16
C HIS A 67 16.65 -7.47 -0.78
N ILE A 68 17.63 -8.38 -0.74
CA ILE A 68 17.50 -9.72 -1.33
C ILE A 68 17.51 -10.73 -0.20
N TYR A 69 16.51 -11.59 -0.16
CA TYR A 69 16.44 -12.68 0.81
C TYR A 69 15.78 -13.90 0.17
N GLN A 70 15.89 -15.03 0.85
CA GLN A 70 15.42 -16.31 0.34
C GLN A 70 14.34 -16.87 1.24
N VAL A 71 13.25 -17.31 0.61
CA VAL A 71 12.15 -18.05 1.25
C VAL A 71 12.10 -19.41 0.60
N ASP A 72 12.62 -20.44 1.26
CA ASP A 72 12.84 -21.78 0.72
C ASP A 72 13.62 -21.74 -0.62
N GLU A 73 13.00 -22.11 -1.72
CA GLU A 73 13.61 -22.13 -3.05
C GLU A 73 13.39 -20.80 -3.83
N LEU A 74 12.65 -19.83 -3.26
CA LEU A 74 12.32 -18.57 -3.90
C LEU A 74 13.23 -17.45 -3.40
N THR A 75 13.94 -16.80 -4.31
CA THR A 75 14.61 -15.53 -4.02
C THR A 75 13.61 -14.39 -4.19
N VAL A 76 13.55 -13.50 -3.20
CA VAL A 76 12.69 -12.31 -3.18
C VAL A 76 13.56 -11.06 -3.18
N ILE A 77 13.21 -10.10 -4.01
CA ILE A 77 13.86 -8.80 -4.13
C ILE A 77 12.86 -7.71 -3.76
N ILE A 78 13.23 -6.88 -2.79
CA ILE A 78 12.44 -5.71 -2.37
C ILE A 78 13.31 -4.47 -2.47
N PRO A 79 12.88 -3.41 -3.20
CA PRO A 79 13.55 -2.13 -3.17
C PRO A 79 13.67 -1.59 -1.75
N LYS A 80 14.83 -1.06 -1.39
CA LYS A 80 15.10 -0.52 -0.04
C LYS A 80 14.09 0.55 0.37
N SER A 81 13.60 1.35 -0.58
CA SER A 81 12.56 2.35 -0.35
C SER A 81 11.26 1.75 0.19
N ASP A 82 10.97 0.51 -0.20
CA ASP A 82 9.69 -0.13 0.06
C ASP A 82 9.74 -1.09 1.26
N LEU A 83 10.97 -1.41 1.71
CA LEU A 83 11.22 -2.37 2.77
C LEU A 83 10.48 -2.03 4.07
N GLU A 84 10.52 -0.76 4.50
CA GLU A 84 9.82 -0.29 5.70
C GLU A 84 8.30 -0.45 5.58
N HIS A 85 7.77 -0.23 4.38
CA HIS A 85 6.34 -0.32 4.11
C HIS A 85 5.85 -1.76 3.93
N LEU A 86 6.73 -2.69 3.56
CA LEU A 86 6.43 -4.11 3.38
C LEU A 86 6.72 -4.95 4.62
N THR A 87 7.41 -4.39 5.61
CA THR A 87 7.71 -5.12 6.85
C THR A 87 6.45 -5.61 7.56
N GLY A 88 6.36 -6.92 7.78
CA GLY A 88 5.19 -7.58 8.38
C GLY A 88 4.01 -7.77 7.43
N ALA A 89 4.17 -7.49 6.14
CA ALA A 89 3.19 -7.86 5.12
C ALA A 89 3.28 -9.34 4.77
N THR A 90 2.19 -9.91 4.27
CA THR A 90 2.11 -11.32 3.88
C THR A 90 1.64 -11.44 2.43
N LEU A 91 2.39 -12.15 1.62
CA LEU A 91 2.01 -12.56 0.27
C LEU A 91 1.18 -13.85 0.37
N ASP A 92 -0.03 -13.83 -0.14
CA ASP A 92 -0.99 -14.92 -0.02
C ASP A 92 -1.82 -15.07 -1.30
N LEU A 93 -2.62 -16.12 -1.37
CA LEU A 93 -3.62 -16.27 -2.41
C LEU A 93 -4.89 -15.48 -2.07
N PRO A 94 -5.63 -14.99 -3.09
CA PRO A 94 -6.91 -14.33 -2.85
C PRO A 94 -7.91 -15.30 -2.19
N SER A 95 -8.72 -14.78 -1.27
CA SER A 95 -9.76 -15.56 -0.58
C SER A 95 -10.82 -16.13 -1.54
N ASN A 96 -10.95 -15.54 -2.74
CA ASN A 96 -11.83 -16.04 -3.79
C ASN A 96 -11.00 -16.73 -4.89
N PRO A 97 -11.08 -18.07 -5.04
CA PRO A 97 -10.31 -18.81 -6.03
C PRO A 97 -10.58 -18.37 -7.49
N MET A 98 -11.72 -17.74 -7.75
CA MET A 98 -12.06 -17.25 -9.10
C MET A 98 -11.32 -15.94 -9.46
N GLN A 99 -10.67 -15.31 -8.50
CA GLN A 99 -10.01 -14.02 -8.72
C GLN A 99 -8.59 -14.19 -9.30
N GLY A 100 -7.99 -15.38 -9.18
CA GLY A 100 -6.64 -15.66 -9.68
C GLY A 100 -5.58 -14.68 -9.18
N GLY A 101 -4.30 -15.06 -9.27
CA GLY A 101 -3.18 -14.19 -8.90
C GLY A 101 -2.81 -14.26 -7.42
N LEU A 102 -2.03 -13.29 -6.98
CA LEU A 102 -1.51 -13.16 -5.62
C LEU A 102 -2.06 -11.89 -4.96
N VAL A 103 -2.16 -11.91 -3.64
CA VAL A 103 -2.59 -10.75 -2.85
C VAL A 103 -1.56 -10.47 -1.74
N ILE A 104 -1.26 -9.19 -1.53
CA ILE A 104 -0.41 -8.77 -0.42
C ILE A 104 -1.32 -8.22 0.69
N ARG A 105 -1.30 -8.88 1.84
CA ARG A 105 -1.95 -8.42 3.07
C ARG A 105 -0.95 -7.60 3.86
N ASN A 106 -1.06 -6.30 3.80
CA ASN A 106 -0.12 -5.39 4.43
C ASN A 106 -0.77 -4.70 5.64
N PRO A 107 -0.22 -4.87 6.85
CA PRO A 107 -0.70 -4.16 8.03
C PRO A 107 -0.35 -2.67 7.98
N ASN A 108 0.68 -2.31 7.20
CA ASN A 108 1.07 -0.93 7.01
C ASN A 108 0.11 -0.26 6.01
N ARG A 109 -0.21 0.98 6.29
CA ARG A 109 -1.05 1.77 5.40
C ARG A 109 -0.24 2.91 4.82
N PRO A 110 -0.49 3.29 3.56
CA PRO A 110 0.08 4.52 3.03
C PRO A 110 -0.23 5.66 3.98
N LYS A 111 0.80 6.41 4.34
CA LYS A 111 0.60 7.64 5.11
C LYS A 111 -0.08 8.64 4.19
N MET A 112 -1.40 8.60 4.14
CA MET A 112 -2.18 9.49 3.27
C MET A 112 -2.02 10.97 3.60
N LEU A 113 -1.41 11.29 4.75
CA LEU A 113 -1.25 12.65 5.28
C LEU A 113 0.11 12.93 5.92
N GLU A 114 1.10 12.05 5.76
CA GLU A 114 2.48 12.31 6.20
C GLU A 114 3.37 12.75 5.03
N GLY A 115 2.98 13.83 4.42
CA GLY A 115 3.85 14.68 3.63
C GLY A 115 3.71 16.08 4.18
N GLU A 116 4.71 16.53 4.92
CA GLU A 116 4.81 17.81 5.60
C GLU A 116 3.91 17.93 6.84
N ASP A 117 4.45 18.49 7.91
CA ASP A 117 3.70 18.96 9.07
C ASP A 117 2.64 19.96 8.57
N ILE A 118 1.43 19.45 8.30
CA ILE A 118 0.32 20.31 7.90
C ILE A 118 -0.08 21.05 9.16
N GLU A 119 0.47 22.23 9.34
CA GLU A 119 -0.02 23.15 10.37
C GLU A 119 -1.43 23.62 9.99
N LEU A 120 -2.41 22.76 10.24
CA LEU A 120 -3.80 23.15 10.11
C LEU A 120 -4.15 24.16 11.19
N THR A 121 -4.41 25.39 10.79
CA THR A 121 -4.69 26.50 11.71
C THR A 121 -6.18 26.88 11.69
N GLY A 122 -6.68 27.32 12.83
CA GLY A 122 -8.04 27.82 12.96
C GLY A 122 -9.04 26.81 13.56
N THR A 123 -10.31 27.04 13.28
CA THR A 123 -11.42 26.19 13.76
C THR A 123 -11.43 24.83 13.09
N PRO A 124 -12.09 23.80 13.65
CA PRO A 124 -12.19 22.48 13.01
C PRO A 124 -12.66 22.51 11.55
N GLY A 125 -13.63 23.38 11.23
CA GLY A 125 -14.11 23.54 9.86
C GLY A 125 -13.05 24.14 8.93
N GLN A 126 -12.28 25.13 9.41
CA GLN A 126 -11.19 25.74 8.63
C GLN A 126 -10.06 24.73 8.40
N LYS A 127 -9.72 23.93 9.39
CA LYS A 127 -8.74 22.85 9.27
C LYS A 127 -9.18 21.81 8.25
N LEU A 128 -10.45 21.41 8.30
CA LEU A 128 -11.00 20.47 7.34
C LEU A 128 -11.03 21.05 5.92
N GLN A 129 -11.38 22.32 5.76
CA GLN A 129 -11.36 22.99 4.45
C GLN A 129 -9.93 23.02 3.88
N GLN A 130 -8.94 23.40 4.69
CA GLN A 130 -7.53 23.37 4.27
C GLN A 130 -7.10 21.96 3.83
N LEU A 131 -7.48 20.94 4.59
CA LEU A 131 -7.18 19.55 4.25
C LEU A 131 -7.82 19.13 2.92
N LEU A 132 -9.08 19.51 2.71
CA LEU A 132 -9.78 19.24 1.45
C LEU A 132 -9.06 19.91 0.27
N ASP A 133 -8.70 21.17 0.41
CA ASP A 133 -8.15 21.96 -0.69
C ASP A 133 -6.70 21.59 -1.03
N THR A 134 -5.88 21.27 0.00
CA THR A 134 -4.45 21.02 -0.21
C THR A 134 -4.09 19.57 -0.49
N HIS A 135 -4.86 18.62 0.03
CA HIS A 135 -4.50 17.20 -0.05
C HIS A 135 -5.55 16.33 -0.72
N ILE A 136 -6.83 16.53 -0.41
CA ILE A 136 -7.89 15.65 -0.90
C ILE A 136 -8.29 16.01 -2.32
N ASN A 137 -8.58 17.26 -2.59
CA ASN A 137 -9.02 17.72 -3.90
C ASN A 137 -8.01 17.50 -5.02
N PRO A 138 -6.69 17.68 -4.83
CA PRO A 138 -5.70 17.33 -5.85
C PRO A 138 -5.76 15.86 -6.25
N SER A 139 -5.94 14.96 -5.28
CA SER A 139 -6.08 13.53 -5.55
C SER A 139 -7.41 13.18 -6.24
N LEU A 140 -8.50 13.83 -5.84
CA LEU A 140 -9.81 13.64 -6.47
C LEU A 140 -9.85 14.22 -7.90
N ALA A 141 -9.12 15.31 -8.16
CA ALA A 141 -9.04 15.94 -9.47
C ALA A 141 -8.45 15.02 -10.53
N ALA A 142 -7.55 14.10 -10.17
CA ALA A 142 -7.03 13.05 -11.05
C ALA A 142 -8.15 12.14 -11.60
N HIS A 143 -9.26 12.03 -10.87
CA HIS A 143 -10.46 11.30 -11.25
C HIS A 143 -11.63 12.22 -11.64
N SER A 144 -11.34 13.49 -11.95
CA SER A 144 -12.33 14.53 -12.28
C SER A 144 -13.36 14.74 -11.15
N GLY A 145 -13.01 14.43 -9.91
CA GLY A 145 -13.82 14.59 -8.72
C GLY A 145 -13.40 15.81 -7.89
N TYR A 146 -14.26 16.22 -6.96
CA TYR A 146 -13.95 17.21 -5.94
C TYR A 146 -14.79 16.98 -4.69
N ALA A 147 -14.32 17.50 -3.56
CA ALA A 147 -15.02 17.53 -2.28
C ALA A 147 -15.02 18.96 -1.72
N GLU A 148 -16.16 19.39 -1.20
CA GLU A 148 -16.36 20.71 -0.62
C GLU A 148 -17.03 20.61 0.75
N LEU A 149 -16.55 21.35 1.74
CA LEU A 149 -17.18 21.44 3.05
C LEU A 149 -18.41 22.37 2.98
N VAL A 150 -19.59 21.79 3.12
CA VAL A 150 -20.85 22.53 3.12
C VAL A 150 -21.10 23.21 4.45
N LYS A 151 -20.96 22.47 5.55
CA LYS A 151 -21.13 23.00 6.91
C LYS A 151 -20.53 22.06 7.96
N MET A 152 -20.30 22.61 9.13
CA MET A 152 -20.01 21.87 10.36
C MET A 152 -21.22 21.93 11.28
N ASP A 153 -21.62 20.79 11.85
CA ASP A 153 -22.66 20.67 12.85
C ASP A 153 -22.07 20.00 14.10
N GLY A 154 -21.52 20.81 14.98
CA GLY A 154 -20.72 20.31 16.10
C GLY A 154 -19.48 19.56 15.62
N THR A 155 -19.44 18.26 15.84
CA THR A 155 -18.36 17.34 15.41
C THR A 155 -18.65 16.66 14.06
N VAL A 156 -19.77 16.94 13.43
CA VAL A 156 -20.18 16.36 12.14
C VAL A 156 -19.89 17.33 11.01
N ALA A 157 -19.10 16.89 10.04
CA ALA A 157 -18.83 17.64 8.83
C ALA A 157 -19.78 17.15 7.70
N HIS A 158 -20.45 18.08 7.04
CA HIS A 158 -21.23 17.82 5.85
C HIS A 158 -20.39 18.17 4.62
N ILE A 159 -20.05 17.16 3.84
CA ILE A 159 -19.19 17.29 2.67
C ILE A 159 -20.01 16.99 1.42
N LEU A 160 -19.95 17.90 0.44
CA LEU A 160 -20.47 17.67 -0.91
C LEU A 160 -19.37 17.06 -1.76
N MET A 161 -19.67 15.93 -2.40
CA MET A 161 -18.78 15.33 -3.39
C MET A 161 -19.39 15.47 -4.79
N GLY A 162 -18.58 15.91 -5.73
CA GLY A 162 -19.04 16.19 -7.09
C GLY A 162 -18.08 15.71 -8.17
N GLY A 163 -18.45 15.95 -9.43
CA GLY A 163 -17.68 15.51 -10.57
C GLY A 163 -17.68 13.99 -10.73
N GLY A 164 -16.53 13.40 -11.04
CA GLY A 164 -16.35 11.95 -11.19
C GLY A 164 -16.69 11.11 -9.96
N CYS A 165 -16.82 11.75 -8.79
CA CYS A 165 -17.25 11.08 -7.55
C CYS A 165 -18.74 10.72 -7.56
N GLN A 166 -19.57 11.35 -8.40
CA GLN A 166 -20.98 11.02 -8.51
C GLN A 166 -21.17 9.75 -9.34
N GLY A 167 -21.53 8.66 -8.68
CA GLY A 167 -21.75 7.37 -9.33
C GLY A 167 -20.53 6.43 -9.33
N CYS A 168 -19.43 6.83 -8.72
CA CYS A 168 -18.31 5.94 -8.51
C CYS A 168 -18.66 4.90 -7.44
N ALA A 169 -18.45 3.60 -7.75
CA ALA A 169 -18.74 2.50 -6.83
C ALA A 169 -17.89 2.52 -5.55
N THR A 170 -16.80 3.31 -5.55
CA THR A 170 -15.88 3.45 -4.41
C THR A 170 -16.41 4.43 -3.35
N VAL A 171 -17.39 5.27 -3.66
CA VAL A 171 -17.97 6.25 -2.75
C VAL A 171 -19.31 5.76 -2.21
N SER A 172 -19.26 4.73 -1.37
CA SER A 172 -20.44 4.18 -0.69
C SER A 172 -20.68 4.74 0.72
N TYR A 173 -19.88 5.69 1.18
CA TYR A 173 -19.96 6.20 2.56
C TYR A 173 -20.40 7.66 2.58
N THR A 174 -21.65 7.89 2.95
CA THR A 174 -22.22 9.23 3.16
C THR A 174 -22.12 9.73 4.62
N HIS A 175 -21.50 8.97 5.51
CA HIS A 175 -21.34 9.34 6.92
C HIS A 175 -19.92 9.03 7.42
N LEU A 176 -19.15 10.08 7.70
CA LEU A 176 -17.91 10.01 8.47
C LEU A 176 -18.18 10.55 9.87
N THR A 177 -18.19 9.68 10.86
CA THR A 177 -18.16 10.07 12.28
C THR A 177 -16.73 10.04 12.78
N LEU A 178 -16.20 11.17 13.21
CA LEU A 178 -14.91 11.24 13.89
C LEU A 178 -15.05 10.62 15.29
N PRO A 179 -14.12 9.74 15.70
CA PRO A 179 -14.14 9.21 17.06
C PRO A 179 -13.88 10.35 18.05
N THR A 180 -14.86 10.61 18.90
CA THR A 180 -14.68 11.48 20.07
C THR A 180 -13.84 10.73 21.09
N THR A 181 -12.58 11.13 21.24
CA THR A 181 -11.76 10.69 22.38
C THR A 181 -12.19 11.54 23.59
N ASP A 182 -13.18 11.09 24.35
CA ASP A 182 -13.41 11.58 25.71
C ASP A 182 -12.22 11.12 26.56
N ARG A 183 -11.31 12.04 26.87
CA ARG A 183 -10.40 11.90 28.00
C ARG A 183 -11.03 12.62 29.19
N VAL A 184 -11.53 11.83 30.12
CA VAL A 184 -11.73 12.23 31.52
C VAL A 184 -10.36 12.29 32.19
#